data_99fc2b46392a2e15d457a1c15b228d9c
#
_entry.id   99fc2b46392a2e15d457a1c15b228d9c
#
_cell.length_a   1.000
_cell.length_b   1.000
_cell.length_c   1.000
_cell.angle_alpha   90.00
_cell.angle_beta   90.00
_cell.angle_gamma   90.00
#
_symmetry.space_group_name_H-M   'P 1'
#
loop_
_entity.id
_entity.type
_entity.pdbx_description
1 polymer ?
#
loop_
_entity_poly.entity_id
_entity_poly.type
_entity_poly.pdbx_seq_one_letter_code
_entity_poly.pdbx_strand_id
1 'polypeptide(L)'
;MKSLRTLLKLARRDLETLRRALAEQIARQTALQDRILGHEQTIKDEQRAALRDYESGRAYGGYAAAALAVRRALAAEHESVGVEIDRLRALIAEAHVETRKFERLIELEEARLKVQREKREDAALDEMATMRLGRRR
;
A
#
# COMPACT_ATOMS: atom_id res chain seq x y z
N MET A 1 -20.83 -16.32 8.75
CA MET A 1 -20.93 -14.89 8.35
C MET A 1 -20.16 -13.93 9.26
N LYS A 2 -20.41 -14.01 10.56
CA LYS A 2 -19.76 -13.13 11.55
C LYS A 2 -18.22 -13.22 11.53
N SER A 3 -17.67 -14.44 11.42
CA SER A 3 -16.22 -14.67 11.32
C SER A 3 -15.64 -14.18 10.00
N LEU A 4 -16.34 -14.33 8.88
CA LEU A 4 -15.90 -13.81 7.57
C LEU A 4 -15.86 -12.28 7.56
N ARG A 5 -16.85 -11.63 8.16
CA ARG A 5 -16.88 -10.17 8.29
C ARG A 5 -15.76 -9.65 9.16
N THR A 6 -15.43 -10.35 10.23
CA THR A 6 -14.30 -10.02 11.10
C THR A 6 -12.97 -10.16 10.35
N LEU A 7 -12.79 -11.25 9.59
CA LEU A 7 -11.61 -11.47 8.74
C LEU A 7 -11.48 -10.38 7.66
N LEU A 8 -12.59 -10.00 7.04
CA LEU A 8 -12.60 -8.90 6.07
C LEU A 8 -12.19 -7.58 6.71
N LYS A 9 -12.71 -7.28 7.88
CA LYS A 9 -12.35 -6.07 8.64
C LYS A 9 -10.84 -6.02 8.95
N LEU A 10 -10.27 -7.16 9.38
CA LEU A 10 -8.84 -7.28 9.64
C LEU A 10 -8.02 -7.12 8.36
N ALA A 11 -8.45 -7.75 7.28
CA ALA A 11 -7.78 -7.63 5.97
C ALA A 11 -7.77 -6.17 5.45
N ARG A 12 -8.87 -5.46 5.59
CA ARG A 12 -8.96 -4.04 5.23
C ARG A 12 -8.07 -3.17 6.11
N ARG A 13 -7.97 -3.48 7.38
CA ARG A 13 -7.08 -2.77 8.32
C ARG A 13 -5.62 -2.97 7.96
N ASP A 14 -5.23 -4.21 7.63
CA ASP A 14 -3.87 -4.53 7.18
C ASP A 14 -3.53 -3.79 5.89
N LEU A 15 -4.45 -3.76 4.94
CA LEU A 15 -4.29 -3.01 3.68
C LEU A 15 -4.08 -1.52 3.94
N GLU A 16 -4.85 -0.93 4.84
CA GLU A 16 -4.71 0.49 5.21
C GLU A 16 -3.37 0.77 5.86
N THR A 17 -2.90 -0.11 6.75
CA THR A 17 -1.58 -0.02 7.38
C THR A 17 -0.46 -0.04 6.35
N LEU A 18 -0.56 -0.94 5.36
CA LEU A 18 0.42 -1.03 4.27
C LEU A 18 0.40 0.22 3.39
N ARG A 19 -0.77 0.76 3.09
CA ARG A 19 -0.91 2.00 2.30
C ARG A 19 -0.27 3.19 3.00
N ARG A 20 -0.44 3.31 4.31
CA ARG A 20 0.20 4.36 5.12
C ARG A 20 1.71 4.22 5.11
N ALA A 21 2.21 3.00 5.28
CA ALA A 21 3.64 2.72 5.22
C ALA A 21 4.23 3.09 3.86
N LEU A 22 3.52 2.76 2.78
CA LEU A 22 3.93 3.15 1.42
C LEU A 22 3.97 4.67 1.24
N ALA A 23 2.96 5.38 1.71
CA ALA A 23 2.91 6.84 1.63
C ALA A 23 4.08 7.49 2.36
N GLU A 24 4.46 6.98 3.54
CA GLU A 24 5.63 7.43 4.30
C GLU A 24 6.93 7.22 3.53
N GLN A 25 7.10 6.06 2.90
CA GLN A 25 8.29 5.74 2.11
C GLN A 25 8.37 6.60 0.84
N ILE A 26 7.26 6.86 0.18
CA ILE A 26 7.21 7.76 -0.98
C ILE A 26 7.60 9.18 -0.57
N ALA A 27 7.10 9.68 0.56
CA ALA A 27 7.47 10.99 1.09
C ALA A 27 8.97 11.06 1.41
N ARG A 28 9.53 10.00 1.99
CA ARG A 28 10.96 9.87 2.25
C ARG A 28 11.78 9.86 0.98
N GLN A 29 11.33 9.15 -0.05
CA GLN A 29 11.98 9.13 -1.36
C GLN A 29 12.03 10.53 -1.98
N THR A 30 10.93 11.28 -1.93
CA THR A 30 10.86 12.66 -2.43
C THR A 30 11.84 13.57 -1.68
N ALA A 31 11.87 13.45 -0.35
CA ALA A 31 12.82 14.23 0.48
C ALA A 31 14.28 13.90 0.15
N LEU A 32 14.59 12.62 -0.10
CA LEU A 32 15.94 12.20 -0.54
C LEU A 32 16.30 12.73 -1.91
N GLN A 33 15.37 12.72 -2.86
CA GLN A 33 15.59 13.32 -4.19
C GLN A 33 15.91 14.80 -4.09
N ASP A 34 15.19 15.54 -3.25
CA ASP A 34 15.43 16.96 -3.01
C ASP A 34 16.81 17.18 -2.37
N ARG A 35 17.21 16.34 -1.43
CA ARG A 35 18.56 16.40 -0.81
C ARG A 35 19.65 16.10 -1.82
N ILE A 36 19.45 15.12 -2.70
CA ILE A 36 20.41 14.79 -3.77
C ILE A 36 20.59 15.98 -4.71
N LEU A 37 19.49 16.58 -5.16
CA LEU A 37 19.53 17.76 -6.04
C LEU A 37 20.20 18.95 -5.35
N GLY A 38 19.88 19.20 -4.09
CA GLY A 38 20.50 20.26 -3.29
C GLY A 38 21.99 20.03 -3.09
N HIS A 39 22.40 18.79 -2.84
CA HIS A 39 23.82 18.43 -2.70
C HIS A 39 24.60 18.63 -4.01
N GLU A 40 24.02 18.24 -5.15
CA GLU A 40 24.61 18.45 -6.47
C GLU A 40 24.77 19.94 -6.78
N GLN A 41 23.79 20.76 -6.42
CA GLN A 41 23.90 22.21 -6.58
C GLN A 41 25.00 22.81 -5.71
N THR A 42 25.12 22.34 -4.45
CA THR A 42 26.20 22.76 -3.55
C THR A 42 27.58 22.40 -4.13
N ILE A 43 27.75 21.22 -4.71
CA ILE A 43 28.96 20.80 -5.37
C ILE A 43 29.33 21.77 -6.53
N LYS A 44 28.32 22.10 -7.34
CA LYS A 44 28.53 23.06 -8.46
C LYS A 44 28.95 24.45 -7.96
N ASP A 45 28.33 24.91 -6.88
CA ASP A 45 28.65 26.21 -6.28
C ASP A 45 30.09 26.22 -5.72
N GLU A 46 30.52 25.16 -5.06
CA GLU A 46 31.86 24.99 -4.55
C GLU A 46 32.90 24.87 -5.67
N GLN A 47 32.60 24.20 -6.78
CA GLN A 47 33.43 24.14 -7.96
C GLN A 47 33.66 25.54 -8.56
N ARG A 48 32.61 26.36 -8.63
CA ARG A 48 32.70 27.73 -9.11
C ARG A 48 33.55 28.58 -8.17
N ALA A 49 33.40 28.46 -6.88
CA ALA A 49 34.18 29.15 -5.89
C ALA A 49 35.66 28.75 -5.97
N ALA A 50 35.96 27.48 -6.19
CA ALA A 50 37.33 26.97 -6.37
C ALA A 50 38.06 27.58 -7.57
N LEU A 51 37.34 27.94 -8.62
CA LEU A 51 37.89 28.59 -9.81
C LEU A 51 38.19 30.08 -9.61
N ARG A 52 37.60 30.74 -8.60
CA ARG A 52 37.72 32.17 -8.35
C ARG A 52 38.91 32.54 -7.47
N ASP A 53 39.33 31.63 -6.59
CA ASP A 53 40.30 31.90 -5.54
C ASP A 53 41.23 30.71 -5.37
N TYR A 54 42.53 30.99 -5.22
CA TYR A 54 43.57 29.99 -5.05
C TYR A 54 43.40 29.19 -3.75
N GLU A 55 43.04 29.84 -2.65
CA GLU A 55 42.81 29.18 -1.35
C GLU A 55 41.61 28.25 -1.41
N SER A 56 40.51 28.67 -2.01
CA SER A 56 39.31 27.86 -2.26
C SER A 56 39.63 26.65 -3.15
N GLY A 57 40.48 26.85 -4.19
CA GLY A 57 40.94 25.78 -5.06
C GLY A 57 41.77 24.72 -4.34
N ARG A 58 42.65 25.16 -3.39
CA ARG A 58 43.43 24.25 -2.55
C ARG A 58 42.58 23.41 -1.60
N ALA A 59 41.54 24.01 -1.02
CA ALA A 59 40.61 23.33 -0.09
C ALA A 59 39.68 22.39 -0.82
N TYR A 60 39.46 22.57 -2.12
CA TYR A 60 38.47 21.83 -2.89
C TYR A 60 38.68 20.31 -2.90
N GLY A 61 39.94 19.84 -2.90
CA GLY A 61 40.27 18.41 -2.91
C GLY A 61 39.69 17.66 -1.71
N GLY A 62 39.84 18.23 -0.49
CA GLY A 62 39.24 17.67 0.70
C GLY A 62 37.73 17.74 0.69
N TYR A 63 37.15 18.85 0.25
CA TYR A 63 35.73 19.02 0.06
C TYR A 63 35.16 17.99 -0.94
N ALA A 64 35.80 17.81 -2.09
CA ALA A 64 35.34 16.87 -3.13
C ALA A 64 35.31 15.43 -2.64
N ALA A 65 36.28 15.00 -1.84
CA ALA A 65 36.31 13.67 -1.25
C ALA A 65 35.14 13.47 -0.26
N ALA A 66 34.88 14.46 0.62
CA ALA A 66 33.78 14.44 1.54
C ALA A 66 32.41 14.48 0.80
N ALA A 67 32.31 15.31 -0.24
CA ALA A 67 31.10 15.41 -1.07
C ALA A 67 30.80 14.11 -1.79
N LEU A 68 31.79 13.40 -2.27
CA LEU A 68 31.62 12.08 -2.89
C LEU A 68 31.08 11.05 -1.90
N ALA A 69 31.58 11.05 -0.67
CA ALA A 69 31.10 10.16 0.38
C ALA A 69 29.63 10.44 0.71
N VAL A 70 29.23 11.70 0.82
CA VAL A 70 27.82 12.09 1.05
C VAL A 70 26.94 11.67 -0.14
N ARG A 71 27.41 11.90 -1.36
CA ARG A 71 26.69 11.50 -2.58
C ARG A 71 26.42 9.99 -2.62
N ARG A 72 27.41 9.19 -2.28
CA ARG A 72 27.29 7.74 -2.22
C ARG A 72 26.33 7.30 -1.13
N ALA A 73 26.38 7.93 0.04
CA ALA A 73 25.46 7.63 1.14
C ALA A 73 24.01 7.96 0.77
N LEU A 74 23.76 9.11 0.14
CA LEU A 74 22.43 9.50 -0.33
C LEU A 74 21.91 8.55 -1.41
N ALA A 75 22.76 8.15 -2.36
CA ALA A 75 22.40 7.19 -3.40
C ALA A 75 22.05 5.82 -2.81
N ALA A 76 22.81 5.34 -1.84
CA ALA A 76 22.53 4.07 -1.15
C ALA A 76 21.20 4.12 -0.37
N GLU A 77 20.94 5.21 0.31
CA GLU A 77 19.68 5.42 1.03
C GLU A 77 18.49 5.49 0.07
N HIS A 78 18.63 6.19 -1.05
CA HIS A 78 17.61 6.28 -2.10
C HIS A 78 17.28 4.89 -2.68
N GLU A 79 18.31 4.10 -2.97
CA GLU A 79 18.17 2.71 -3.43
C GLU A 79 17.42 1.86 -2.41
N SER A 80 17.79 1.93 -1.14
CA SER A 80 17.14 1.19 -0.04
C SER A 80 15.66 1.54 0.10
N VAL A 81 15.31 2.82 0.00
CA VAL A 81 13.92 3.28 0.03
C VAL A 81 13.15 2.76 -1.19
N GLY A 82 13.77 2.76 -2.36
CA GLY A 82 13.16 2.21 -3.59
C GLY A 82 12.82 0.72 -3.45
N VAL A 83 13.72 -0.07 -2.89
CA VAL A 83 13.49 -1.50 -2.60
C VAL A 83 12.32 -1.68 -1.63
N GLU A 84 12.26 -0.87 -0.57
CA GLU A 84 11.17 -0.92 0.40
C GLU A 84 9.82 -0.54 -0.21
N ILE A 85 9.79 0.46 -1.10
CA ILE A 85 8.57 0.83 -1.85
C ILE A 85 8.09 -0.34 -2.69
N ASP A 86 8.97 -1.01 -3.41
CA ASP A 86 8.61 -2.17 -4.24
C ASP A 86 8.08 -3.32 -3.39
N ARG A 87 8.70 -3.57 -2.23
CA ARG A 87 8.24 -4.58 -1.27
C ARG A 87 6.83 -4.27 -0.78
N LEU A 88 6.56 -3.04 -0.38
CA LEU A 88 5.25 -2.60 0.09
C LEU A 88 4.18 -2.69 -0.99
N ARG A 89 4.51 -2.34 -2.23
CA ARG A 89 3.60 -2.49 -3.38
C ARG A 89 3.21 -3.95 -3.62
N ALA A 90 4.14 -4.87 -3.51
CA ALA A 90 3.87 -6.30 -3.63
C ALA A 90 2.95 -6.79 -2.50
N LEU A 91 3.22 -6.38 -1.25
CA LEU A 91 2.37 -6.72 -0.11
C LEU A 91 0.96 -6.14 -0.22
N ILE A 92 0.82 -4.93 -0.76
CA ILE A 92 -0.47 -4.29 -1.02
C ILE A 92 -1.26 -5.09 -2.07
N ALA A 93 -0.61 -5.54 -3.13
CA ALA A 93 -1.25 -6.38 -4.14
C ALA A 93 -1.78 -7.68 -3.53
N GLU A 94 -0.99 -8.35 -2.69
CA GLU A 94 -1.42 -9.55 -1.97
C GLU A 94 -2.59 -9.26 -1.01
N ALA A 95 -2.52 -8.14 -0.28
CA ALA A 95 -3.57 -7.72 0.63
C ALA A 95 -4.88 -7.40 -0.10
N HIS A 96 -4.81 -6.84 -1.30
CA HIS A 96 -5.98 -6.63 -2.17
C HIS A 96 -6.64 -7.95 -2.57
N VAL A 97 -5.84 -8.92 -2.98
CA VAL A 97 -6.34 -10.27 -3.34
C VAL A 97 -7.04 -10.90 -2.13
N GLU A 98 -6.45 -10.81 -0.95
CA GLU A 98 -7.03 -11.36 0.28
C GLU A 98 -8.34 -10.67 0.65
N THR A 99 -8.42 -9.35 0.54
CA THR A 99 -9.64 -8.57 0.77
C THR A 99 -10.74 -8.97 -0.21
N ARG A 100 -10.42 -9.08 -1.50
CA ARG A 100 -11.36 -9.51 -2.53
C ARG A 100 -11.89 -10.92 -2.29
N LYS A 101 -11.03 -11.82 -1.84
CA LYS A 101 -11.39 -13.18 -1.48
C LYS A 101 -12.46 -13.22 -0.38
N PHE A 102 -12.28 -12.47 0.69
CA PHE A 102 -13.27 -12.38 1.77
C PHE A 102 -14.57 -11.72 1.33
N GLU A 103 -14.50 -10.66 0.54
CA GLU A 103 -15.68 -10.02 -0.06
C GLU A 103 -16.49 -11.03 -0.88
N ARG A 104 -15.80 -11.80 -1.72
CA ARG A 104 -16.44 -12.83 -2.57
C ARG A 104 -17.07 -13.95 -1.75
N LEU A 105 -16.38 -14.41 -0.71
CA LEU A 105 -16.93 -15.44 0.18
C LEU A 105 -18.20 -14.97 0.89
N ILE A 106 -18.23 -13.71 1.32
CA ILE A 106 -19.42 -13.11 1.96
C ILE A 106 -20.57 -13.02 0.95
N GLU A 107 -20.32 -12.56 -0.27
CA GLU A 107 -21.34 -12.51 -1.34
C GLU A 107 -21.94 -13.88 -1.62
N LEU A 108 -21.11 -14.92 -1.73
CA LEU A 108 -21.54 -16.29 -1.96
C LEU A 108 -22.38 -16.82 -0.80
N GLU A 109 -22.01 -16.53 0.43
CA GLU A 109 -22.75 -16.94 1.61
C GLU A 109 -24.10 -16.23 1.70
N GLU A 110 -24.15 -14.94 1.41
CA GLU A 110 -25.39 -14.16 1.35
C GLU A 110 -26.33 -14.68 0.27
N ALA A 111 -25.80 -15.00 -0.91
CA ALA A 111 -26.58 -15.59 -2.00
C ALA A 111 -27.16 -16.97 -1.59
N ARG A 112 -26.37 -17.80 -0.94
CA ARG A 112 -26.80 -19.10 -0.42
C ARG A 112 -27.92 -18.97 0.60
N LEU A 113 -27.79 -18.05 1.54
CA LEU A 113 -28.81 -17.80 2.56
C LEU A 113 -30.11 -17.25 1.96
N LYS A 114 -29.99 -16.39 0.94
CA LYS A 114 -31.16 -15.86 0.21
C LYS A 114 -31.93 -16.97 -0.48
N VAL A 115 -31.26 -17.85 -1.20
CA VAL A 115 -31.88 -19.00 -1.85
C VAL A 115 -32.57 -19.91 -0.83
N GLN A 116 -31.94 -20.15 0.31
CA GLN A 116 -32.48 -20.94 1.38
C GLN A 116 -33.75 -20.33 1.97
N ARG A 117 -33.81 -19.02 2.19
CA ARG A 117 -35.00 -18.30 2.66
C ARG A 117 -36.12 -18.39 1.64
N GLU A 118 -35.85 -18.18 0.37
CA GLU A 118 -36.85 -18.28 -0.72
C GLU A 118 -37.47 -19.68 -0.77
N LYS A 119 -36.66 -20.73 -0.64
CA LYS A 119 -37.15 -22.12 -0.57
C LYS A 119 -38.06 -22.36 0.62
N ARG A 120 -37.72 -21.83 1.80
CA ARG A 120 -38.53 -21.93 3.00
C ARG A 120 -39.87 -21.21 2.86
N GLU A 121 -39.84 -20.01 2.26
CA GLU A 121 -41.03 -19.22 2.00
C GLU A 121 -41.98 -19.94 1.02
N ASP A 122 -41.41 -20.45 -0.08
CA ASP A 122 -42.19 -21.24 -1.07
C ASP A 122 -42.78 -22.51 -0.46
N ALA A 123 -42.01 -23.23 0.34
CA ALA A 123 -42.49 -24.42 1.02
C ALA A 123 -43.63 -24.08 2.02
N ALA A 124 -43.50 -22.97 2.73
CA ALA A 124 -44.56 -22.52 3.66
C ALA A 124 -45.83 -22.12 2.92
N LEU A 125 -45.70 -21.44 1.76
CA LEU A 125 -46.85 -21.09 0.92
C LEU A 125 -47.53 -22.32 0.34
N ASP A 126 -46.78 -23.31 -0.13
CA ASP A 126 -47.31 -24.57 -0.64
C ASP A 126 -48.03 -25.35 0.46
N GLU A 127 -47.51 -25.39 1.65
CA GLU A 127 -48.14 -26.01 2.80
C GLU A 127 -49.48 -25.32 3.16
N MET A 128 -49.49 -23.99 3.18
CA MET A 128 -50.72 -23.21 3.39
C MET A 128 -51.75 -23.47 2.31
N ALA A 129 -51.35 -23.52 1.04
CA ALA A 129 -52.25 -23.83 -0.06
C ALA A 129 -52.85 -25.25 0.08
N THR A 130 -52.04 -26.22 0.46
CA THR A 130 -52.48 -27.60 0.72
C THR A 130 -53.49 -27.66 1.88
N MET A 131 -53.22 -26.96 2.94
CA MET A 131 -54.16 -26.87 4.09
C MET A 131 -55.48 -26.24 3.70
N ARG A 132 -55.49 -25.18 2.89
CA ARG A 132 -56.69 -24.53 2.39
C ARG A 132 -57.54 -25.48 1.52
N LEU A 133 -56.88 -26.22 0.64
CA LEU A 133 -57.53 -27.22 -0.20
C LEU A 133 -58.16 -28.36 0.66
N GLY A 134 -57.43 -28.80 1.68
CA GLY A 134 -57.92 -29.78 2.63
C GLY A 134 -59.16 -29.33 3.43
N ARG A 135 -59.21 -28.04 3.80
CA ARG A 135 -60.38 -27.46 4.51
C ARG A 135 -61.62 -27.30 3.65
N ARG A 136 -61.47 -27.17 2.34
CA ARG A 136 -62.60 -27.04 1.38
C ARG A 136 -63.25 -28.38 1.02
N ARG A 137 -62.62 -29.48 1.35
CA ARG A 137 -63.14 -30.82 1.19
C ARG A 137 -63.93 -31.23 2.42
#